data_6be4d13024e8a14133ced9b4bcc94e3d
#
_entry.id   6be4d13024e8a14133ced9b4bcc94e3d
#
_cell.length_a   1.000
_cell.length_b   1.000
_cell.length_c   1.000
_cell.angle_alpha   90.00
_cell.angle_beta   90.00
_cell.angle_gamma   90.00
#
_symmetry.space_group_name_H-M   'P 1'
#
loop_
_entity.id
_entity.type
_entity.pdbx_description
1 polymer ?
#
loop_
_entity_poly.entity_id
_entity_poly.type
_entity_poly.pdbx_seq_one_letter_code
_entity_poly.pdbx_strand_id
1 'polypeptide(L)'
;MKGKVSRNDRLNGEFQKEIYEIIQRKLKNPLVTEMFSITKVDASRDLSHAKVFVSIYSTDETKKMNTFNAIESDAKKIRYELSKVIRARTVPELHFFLDDSMEYGDKMEKLFKAINEGDKT
;
A
#
# COMPACT_ATOMS: atom_id res chain seq x y z
N MET A 1 -16.26 -12.68 19.79
CA MET A 1 -15.33 -13.29 19.76
C MET A 1 -14.50 -13.02 18.82
N LYS A 2 -13.50 -13.05 19.06
CA LYS A 2 -12.64 -12.73 18.26
C LYS A 2 -12.41 -13.59 17.26
N GLY A 3 -12.65 -14.56 17.12
CA GLY A 3 -12.27 -15.43 16.08
C GLY A 3 -12.96 -15.22 14.78
N LYS A 4 -14.01 -14.44 14.74
CA LYS A 4 -14.66 -14.23 13.49
C LYS A 4 -14.15 -13.09 12.71
N VAL A 5 -13.80 -13.30 11.47
CA VAL A 5 -13.31 -12.25 10.57
C VAL A 5 -14.53 -11.75 9.81
N SER A 6 -14.78 -10.46 9.85
CA SER A 6 -15.93 -9.89 9.18
C SER A 6 -15.71 -9.91 7.67
N ARG A 7 -16.78 -9.73 6.92
CA ARG A 7 -16.71 -9.68 5.48
C ARG A 7 -15.80 -8.55 5.02
N ASN A 8 -15.90 -7.38 5.66
CA ASN A 8 -15.06 -6.27 5.29
C ASN A 8 -13.59 -6.53 5.62
N ASP A 9 -13.32 -7.22 6.72
CA ASP A 9 -11.94 -7.54 7.06
C ASP A 9 -11.33 -8.45 6.00
N ARG A 10 -12.11 -9.39 5.51
CA ARG A 10 -11.63 -10.30 4.48
C ARG A 10 -11.37 -9.54 3.19
N LEU A 11 -12.29 -8.65 2.81
CA LEU A 11 -12.12 -7.85 1.61
C LEU A 11 -10.94 -6.90 1.74
N ASN A 12 -10.73 -6.32 2.93
CA ASN A 12 -9.59 -5.44 3.14
C ASN A 12 -8.28 -6.18 2.85
N GLY A 13 -8.19 -7.43 3.27
CA GLY A 13 -7.01 -8.23 2.99
C GLY A 13 -6.83 -8.50 1.50
N GLU A 14 -7.92 -8.78 0.80
CA GLU A 14 -7.87 -9.00 -0.64
C GLU A 14 -7.49 -7.72 -1.36
N PHE A 15 -8.06 -6.59 -0.96
CA PHE A 15 -7.74 -5.30 -1.55
C PHE A 15 -6.25 -5.02 -1.35
N GLN A 16 -5.74 -5.26 -0.15
CA GLN A 16 -4.34 -4.99 0.16
C GLN A 16 -3.41 -5.74 -0.79
N LYS A 17 -3.70 -7.01 -0.99
CA LYS A 17 -2.88 -7.84 -1.85
C LYS A 17 -2.99 -7.41 -3.31
N GLU A 18 -4.21 -7.21 -3.78
CA GLU A 18 -4.42 -6.90 -5.18
C GLU A 18 -3.93 -5.51 -5.56
N ILE A 19 -4.08 -4.55 -4.65
CA ILE A 19 -3.60 -3.20 -4.92
C ILE A 19 -2.08 -3.22 -5.11
N TYR A 20 -1.36 -3.95 -4.25
CA TYR A 20 0.08 -4.06 -4.39
C TYR A 20 0.44 -4.66 -5.75
N GLU A 21 -0.23 -5.75 -6.14
CA GLU A 21 0.05 -6.43 -7.39
C GLU A 21 -0.25 -5.52 -8.59
N ILE A 22 -1.32 -4.76 -8.51
CA ILE A 22 -1.69 -3.84 -9.58
C ILE A 22 -0.61 -2.80 -9.78
N ILE A 23 -0.17 -2.17 -8.69
CA ILE A 23 0.84 -1.12 -8.79
C ILE A 23 2.15 -1.71 -9.29
N GLN A 24 2.55 -2.83 -8.75
CA GLN A 24 3.85 -3.40 -9.06
C GLN A 24 3.91 -4.08 -10.41
N ARG A 25 2.87 -4.78 -10.79
CA ARG A 25 2.92 -5.61 -11.98
C ARG A 25 2.08 -5.15 -13.16
N LYS A 26 0.96 -4.48 -12.87
CA LYS A 26 0.11 -4.06 -13.95
C LYS A 26 0.41 -2.68 -14.45
N LEU A 27 0.45 -1.70 -13.58
CA LEU A 27 0.66 -0.32 -14.00
C LEU A 27 2.10 -0.02 -14.30
N LYS A 28 3.01 -0.59 -13.53
CA LYS A 28 4.45 -0.40 -13.74
C LYS A 28 4.81 1.06 -14.02
N ASN A 29 4.26 1.96 -13.24
CA ASN A 29 4.52 3.37 -13.40
C ASN A 29 6.01 3.63 -13.14
N PRO A 30 6.76 4.15 -14.12
CA PRO A 30 8.19 4.36 -13.94
C PRO A 30 8.54 5.38 -12.87
N LEU A 31 7.57 6.17 -12.43
CA LEU A 31 7.79 7.12 -11.36
C LEU A 31 7.73 6.47 -9.99
N VAL A 32 7.27 5.23 -9.92
CA VAL A 32 7.29 4.46 -8.68
C VAL A 32 8.65 3.79 -8.64
N THR A 33 9.64 4.50 -8.12
CA THR A 33 11.03 4.05 -8.15
C THR A 33 11.47 3.35 -6.88
N GLU A 34 10.79 3.61 -5.76
CA GLU A 34 11.23 3.08 -4.48
C GLU A 34 10.42 1.86 -4.07
N MET A 35 11.02 1.03 -3.24
CA MET A 35 10.33 -0.13 -2.71
C MET A 35 9.21 0.33 -1.79
N PHE A 36 8.07 -0.32 -1.85
CA PHE A 36 6.93 0.08 -1.04
C PHE A 36 6.13 -1.14 -0.60
N SER A 37 5.27 -0.94 0.36
CA SER A 37 4.31 -1.97 0.74
C SER A 37 2.98 -1.30 1.05
N ILE A 38 1.90 -2.07 0.95
CA ILE A 38 0.59 -1.61 1.37
C ILE A 38 0.40 -2.15 2.77
N THR A 39 0.44 -1.26 3.75
CA THR A 39 0.45 -1.69 5.15
C THR A 39 -0.95 -1.96 5.68
N LYS A 40 -1.95 -1.29 5.11
CA LYS A 40 -3.31 -1.48 5.59
C LYS A 40 -4.29 -0.95 4.56
N VAL A 41 -5.43 -1.60 4.44
CA VAL A 41 -6.56 -1.08 3.69
C VAL A 41 -7.75 -1.10 4.64
N ASP A 42 -8.46 0.00 4.71
CA ASP A 42 -9.60 0.13 5.61
C ASP A 42 -10.79 0.66 4.82
N ALA A 43 -11.64 -0.25 4.37
CA ALA A 43 -12.81 0.11 3.58
C ALA A 43 -13.96 0.49 4.48
N SER A 44 -14.76 1.45 4.04
CA SER A 44 -15.96 1.82 4.77
C SER A 44 -16.95 0.67 4.73
N ARG A 45 -17.90 0.71 5.64
CA ARG A 45 -18.84 -0.38 5.79
C ARG A 45 -19.64 -0.63 4.50
N ASP A 46 -20.01 0.43 3.82
CA ASP A 46 -20.77 0.31 2.58
C ASP A 46 -19.87 0.16 1.35
N LEU A 47 -18.57 0.05 1.55
CA LEU A 47 -17.58 -0.13 0.49
C LEU A 47 -17.57 1.03 -0.51
N SER A 48 -17.95 2.22 -0.11
CA SER A 48 -17.90 3.36 -1.02
C SER A 48 -16.51 4.00 -1.02
N HIS A 49 -15.78 3.90 0.08
CA HIS A 49 -14.45 4.49 0.19
C HIS A 49 -13.51 3.54 0.92
N ALA A 50 -12.23 3.62 0.62
CA ALA A 50 -11.23 2.85 1.35
C ALA A 50 -9.99 3.69 1.56
N LYS A 51 -9.45 3.64 2.77
CA LYS A 51 -8.18 4.28 3.07
C LYS A 51 -7.09 3.24 2.80
N VAL A 52 -6.10 3.62 2.03
CA VAL A 52 -5.00 2.71 1.66
C VAL A 52 -3.71 3.31 2.19
N PHE A 53 -3.08 2.62 3.11
CA PHE A 53 -1.87 3.11 3.75
C PHE A 53 -0.65 2.49 3.08
N VAL A 54 0.27 3.33 2.64
CA VAL A 54 1.44 2.91 1.88
C VAL A 54 2.70 3.30 2.65
N SER A 55 3.59 2.34 2.84
CA SER A 55 4.88 2.61 3.44
C SER A 55 5.91 2.54 2.32
N ILE A 56 6.78 3.53 2.23
CA ILE A 56 7.78 3.60 1.18
C ILE A 56 9.16 3.57 1.82
N TYR A 57 9.99 2.65 1.36
CA TYR A 57 11.29 2.40 1.95
C TYR A 57 12.36 3.15 1.18
N SER A 58 12.68 4.35 1.65
CA SER A 58 13.69 5.18 1.00
C SER A 58 14.27 6.13 2.04
N THR A 59 15.57 6.35 1.98
CA THR A 59 16.23 7.32 2.83
C THR A 59 16.18 8.71 2.19
N ASP A 60 15.78 8.79 0.93
CA ASP A 60 15.71 10.05 0.20
C ASP A 60 14.26 10.54 0.24
N GLU A 61 14.03 11.61 0.99
CA GLU A 61 12.70 12.13 1.18
C GLU A 61 12.03 12.55 -0.12
N THR A 62 12.80 13.10 -1.04
CA THR A 62 12.27 13.51 -2.32
C THR A 62 11.81 12.32 -3.14
N LYS A 63 12.63 11.26 -3.18
CA LYS A 63 12.25 10.06 -3.91
C LYS A 63 11.04 9.39 -3.29
N LYS A 64 10.97 9.42 -1.95
CA LYS A 64 9.84 8.84 -1.25
C LYS A 64 8.55 9.55 -1.63
N MET A 65 8.56 10.88 -1.59
CA MET A 65 7.36 11.63 -1.91
C MET A 65 7.00 11.53 -3.38
N ASN A 66 8.00 11.47 -4.26
CA ASN A 66 7.73 11.29 -5.67
C ASN A 66 7.06 9.94 -5.94
N THR A 67 7.53 8.89 -5.27
CA THR A 67 6.93 7.58 -5.40
C THR A 67 5.49 7.58 -4.87
N PHE A 68 5.28 8.19 -3.70
CA PHE A 68 3.94 8.26 -3.13
C PHE A 68 3.00 9.04 -4.05
N ASN A 69 3.45 10.18 -4.56
CA ASN A 69 2.61 10.99 -5.43
C ASN A 69 2.27 10.25 -6.72
N ALA A 70 3.20 9.46 -7.23
CA ALA A 70 2.95 8.66 -8.42
C ALA A 70 1.86 7.63 -8.16
N ILE A 71 1.93 6.95 -7.02
CA ILE A 71 0.93 5.96 -6.65
C ILE A 71 -0.42 6.63 -6.48
N GLU A 72 -0.44 7.76 -5.78
CA GLU A 72 -1.68 8.47 -5.51
C GLU A 72 -2.33 8.95 -6.82
N SER A 73 -1.52 9.42 -7.75
CA SER A 73 -2.05 9.90 -9.02
C SER A 73 -2.66 8.79 -9.85
N ASP A 74 -2.32 7.53 -9.57
CA ASP A 74 -2.87 6.39 -10.28
C ASP A 74 -4.09 5.80 -9.58
N ALA A 75 -4.64 6.47 -8.58
CA ALA A 75 -5.73 5.92 -7.78
C ALA A 75 -6.91 5.42 -8.62
N LYS A 76 -7.30 6.19 -9.64
CA LYS A 76 -8.41 5.79 -10.47
C LYS A 76 -8.08 4.58 -11.33
N LYS A 77 -6.85 4.53 -11.83
CA LYS A 77 -6.41 3.38 -12.63
C LYS A 77 -6.35 2.13 -11.77
N ILE A 78 -5.86 2.29 -10.53
CA ILE A 78 -5.78 1.17 -9.60
C ILE A 78 -7.18 0.65 -9.30
N ARG A 79 -8.12 1.55 -9.06
CA ARG A 79 -9.49 1.17 -8.78
C ARG A 79 -10.10 0.41 -9.96
N TYR A 80 -9.83 0.89 -11.16
CA TYR A 80 -10.34 0.24 -12.35
C TYR A 80 -9.80 -1.18 -12.47
N GLU A 81 -8.50 -1.36 -12.29
CA GLU A 81 -7.91 -2.68 -12.37
C GLU A 81 -8.42 -3.58 -11.23
N LEU A 82 -8.64 -2.98 -10.07
CA LEU A 82 -9.14 -3.73 -8.92
C LEU A 82 -10.53 -4.27 -9.22
N SER A 83 -11.34 -3.50 -9.92
CA SER A 83 -12.70 -3.93 -10.25
C SER A 83 -12.72 -5.15 -11.16
N LYS A 84 -11.62 -5.42 -11.85
CA LYS A 84 -11.56 -6.57 -12.72
C LYS A 84 -11.23 -7.84 -11.98
N VAL A 85 -10.55 -7.75 -10.84
CA VAL A 85 -10.08 -8.94 -10.14
C VAL A 85 -10.82 -9.23 -8.84
N ILE A 86 -11.48 -8.25 -8.27
CA ILE A 86 -12.21 -8.46 -7.02
C ILE A 86 -13.67 -8.76 -7.33
N ARG A 87 -14.15 -9.85 -6.76
CA ARG A 87 -15.54 -10.21 -6.95
C ARG A 87 -16.37 -9.57 -5.86
N ALA A 88 -16.70 -8.32 -6.03
CA ALA A 88 -17.53 -7.62 -5.08
C ALA A 88 -18.52 -6.79 -5.85
N ARG A 89 -19.64 -6.47 -5.21
CA ARG A 89 -20.67 -5.71 -5.86
C ARG A 89 -20.14 -4.36 -6.27
N THR A 90 -19.28 -3.79 -5.46
CA THR A 90 -18.72 -2.50 -5.74
C THR A 90 -17.29 -2.47 -5.24
N VAL A 91 -16.47 -1.62 -5.87
CA VAL A 91 -15.09 -1.45 -5.46
C VAL A 91 -14.97 -0.01 -4.97
N PRO A 92 -14.41 0.21 -3.79
CA PRO A 92 -14.40 1.54 -3.20
C PRO A 92 -13.48 2.52 -3.91
N GLU A 93 -13.78 3.78 -3.72
CA GLU A 93 -12.90 4.83 -4.17
C GLU A 93 -11.69 4.81 -3.24
N LEU A 94 -10.48 4.84 -3.80
CA LEU A 94 -9.27 4.66 -3.01
C LEU A 94 -8.66 6.00 -2.61
N HIS A 95 -8.30 6.10 -1.33
CA HIS A 95 -7.67 7.30 -0.80
C HIS A 95 -6.34 6.87 -0.17
N PHE A 96 -5.24 7.32 -0.74
CA PHE A 96 -3.93 6.89 -0.31
C PHE A 96 -3.34 7.79 0.76
N PHE A 97 -2.70 7.18 1.75
CA PHE A 97 -2.05 7.89 2.84
C PHE A 97 -0.66 7.31 3.04
N LEU A 98 0.29 8.17 3.30
CA LEU A 98 1.65 7.70 3.58
C LEU A 98 1.70 7.23 5.02
N ASP A 99 2.13 6.00 5.21
CA ASP A 99 2.23 5.41 6.53
C ASP A 99 3.67 5.57 7.02
N ASP A 100 3.91 6.59 7.84
CA ASP A 100 5.22 6.85 8.37
C ASP A 100 5.49 6.15 9.68
N SER A 101 4.50 5.47 10.21
CA SER A 101 4.64 4.88 11.55
C SER A 101 5.79 3.89 11.63
N MET A 102 6.10 3.23 10.53
CA MET A 102 7.16 2.25 10.51
C MET A 102 8.51 2.85 10.19
N GLU A 103 8.55 4.06 9.69
CA GLU A 103 9.80 4.65 9.31
C GLU A 103 10.61 5.12 10.46
N TYR A 104 9.99 5.66 11.45
CA TYR A 104 10.68 6.19 12.59
C TYR A 104 10.56 5.25 13.78
N GLY A 105 10.05 4.05 13.55
CA GLY A 105 9.90 3.07 14.58
C GLY A 105 10.96 2.00 14.48
N ASP A 106 10.82 0.98 15.31
CA ASP A 106 11.79 -0.09 15.40
C ASP A 106 12.03 -0.81 14.07
N LYS A 107 11.00 -0.99 13.30
CA LYS A 107 11.14 -1.77 12.09
C LYS A 107 12.07 -1.11 11.09
N MET A 108 11.90 0.18 10.88
CA MET A 108 12.75 0.88 9.93
C MET A 108 14.18 0.96 10.46
N GLU A 109 14.31 1.19 11.74
CA GLU A 109 15.60 1.23 12.37
C GLU A 109 16.33 -0.10 12.21
N LYS A 110 15.62 -1.19 12.42
CA LYS A 110 16.20 -2.52 12.27
C LYS A 110 16.61 -2.78 10.82
N LEU A 111 15.82 -2.30 9.90
CA LEU A 111 16.13 -2.48 8.49
C LEU A 111 17.41 -1.73 8.13
N PHE A 112 17.54 -0.50 8.56
CA PHE A 112 18.74 0.28 8.29
C PHE A 112 19.95 -0.34 8.95
N LYS A 113 19.78 -0.85 10.16
CA LYS A 113 20.88 -1.49 10.83
C LYS A 113 21.35 -2.72 10.09
N ALA A 114 20.40 -3.52 9.63
CA ALA A 114 20.76 -4.73 8.89
C ALA A 114 21.52 -4.40 7.61
N ILE A 115 21.11 -3.34 6.91
CA ILE A 115 21.78 -2.92 5.71
C ILE A 115 23.18 -2.45 6.03
N ASN A 116 23.35 -1.63 7.06
CA ASN A 116 24.65 -1.12 7.41
C ASN A 116 25.59 -2.22 7.87
N GLU A 117 25.10 -3.18 8.61
CA GLU A 117 25.90 -4.29 9.08
C GLU A 117 26.33 -5.15 7.91
N GLY A 118 25.44 -5.34 6.95
CA GLY A 118 25.79 -6.08 5.75
C GLY A 118 26.90 -5.38 4.97
N ASP A 119 26.85 -4.06 4.92
CA ASP A 119 27.87 -3.32 4.20
C ASP A 119 29.23 -3.41 4.89
N LYS A 120 29.24 -3.56 6.19
CA LYS A 120 30.50 -3.62 6.90
C LYS A 120 31.18 -4.96 6.78
N THR A 121 30.44 -5.95 6.44
CA THR A 121 31.03 -7.26 6.26
C THR A 121 31.45 -7.45 4.82
#